data_4c1b53c56f9e56a3765f574c4467b58e
#
_entry.id   4c1b53c56f9e56a3765f574c4467b58e
#
_cell.length_a   1.000
_cell.length_b   1.000
_cell.length_c   1.000
_cell.angle_alpha   90.00
_cell.angle_beta   90.00
_cell.angle_gamma   90.00
#
_symmetry.space_group_name_H-M   'P 1'
#
loop_
_entity.id
_entity.type
_entity.pdbx_description
1 polymer ?
#
loop_
_entity_poly.entity_id
_entity_poly.type
_entity_poly.pdbx_seq_one_letter_code
_entity_poly.pdbx_strand_id
1 'polypeptide(L)'
;MPGTGNYPTPYNPSSNVASQYVTTVDDALLKLKDNNQQEIDPKDIRDSVWTLWNRIDDVQITASQSLAYSSNNYFSNTNPTTAALGGIAAGTTFGASYSMQQMFDMLLYPYTAPVPTLSINGLTTRQFGGSLATTLNWGVVKKKLTITGITVNSTTITPVNGGDQSGTLSVSATHSLNYNTSTGETNTFSMSVTDGQTTPTSTAQILWRHKMYWGKINIFSAMNGQNTINQSLVAGIAGLCTDPVIRALSGAGASPGYALTTGYARTFTTIDCAGDFLIFAWPTIFGTDPTFAAGGFVTNAFTKVRSNSAFVTETGITVNYDVWVSNTKQTDPITPFVIS
;
A
#
# COMPACT_ATOMS: atom_id res chain seq x y z
N MET A 1 11.36 -42.19 -32.65
CA MET A 1 12.61 -41.54 -33.08
C MET A 1 12.31 -40.87 -34.40
N PRO A 2 12.48 -39.57 -34.56
CA PRO A 2 12.37 -38.92 -35.85
C PRO A 2 13.54 -39.43 -36.68
N GLY A 3 13.26 -39.85 -37.92
CA GLY A 3 14.24 -40.40 -38.83
C GLY A 3 15.40 -39.42 -39.04
N THR A 4 16.60 -39.97 -39.12
CA THR A 4 17.79 -39.26 -39.59
C THR A 4 17.62 -38.91 -41.08
N GLY A 5 16.76 -37.92 -41.33
CA GLY A 5 16.73 -37.33 -42.66
C GLY A 5 18.08 -36.66 -42.90
N ASN A 6 18.72 -36.98 -44.00
CA ASN A 6 19.88 -36.25 -44.51
C ASN A 6 19.50 -34.79 -44.68
N TYR A 7 19.70 -33.99 -43.65
CA TYR A 7 19.62 -32.55 -43.81
C TYR A 7 20.83 -32.12 -44.64
N PRO A 8 20.63 -31.26 -45.63
CA PRO A 8 21.75 -30.74 -46.42
C PRO A 8 22.73 -30.06 -45.42
N THR A 9 24.01 -30.24 -45.69
CA THR A 9 25.04 -29.55 -44.92
C THR A 9 24.82 -28.04 -44.91
N PRO A 10 25.18 -27.36 -43.83
CA PRO A 10 25.06 -25.91 -43.74
C PRO A 10 25.66 -25.25 -44.98
N TYR A 11 25.00 -24.21 -45.49
CA TYR A 11 25.47 -23.43 -46.61
C TYR A 11 26.93 -23.03 -46.42
N ASN A 12 27.78 -23.47 -47.34
CA ASN A 12 29.16 -23.02 -47.40
C ASN A 12 29.25 -22.03 -48.57
N PRO A 13 29.47 -20.74 -48.33
CA PRO A 13 29.52 -19.74 -49.40
C PRO A 13 30.62 -19.99 -50.44
N SER A 14 31.59 -20.87 -50.12
CA SER A 14 32.65 -21.27 -51.06
C SER A 14 32.31 -22.51 -51.92
N SER A 15 31.14 -23.14 -51.73
CA SER A 15 30.70 -24.28 -52.53
C SER A 15 29.50 -23.94 -53.36
N ASN A 16 29.53 -24.22 -54.69
CA ASN A 16 28.44 -24.04 -55.64
C ASN A 16 27.22 -24.95 -55.38
N VAL A 17 27.05 -25.48 -54.19
CA VAL A 17 25.93 -26.37 -53.85
C VAL A 17 24.62 -25.58 -53.62
N ALA A 18 24.68 -24.27 -53.55
CA ALA A 18 23.52 -23.38 -53.39
C ALA A 18 22.52 -23.38 -54.56
N SER A 19 22.91 -23.93 -55.75
CA SER A 19 22.04 -23.92 -56.93
C SER A 19 20.92 -24.95 -56.90
N GLN A 20 20.88 -25.83 -55.92
CA GLN A 20 19.84 -26.88 -55.83
C GLN A 20 18.65 -26.50 -54.91
N TYR A 21 18.77 -25.38 -54.22
CA TYR A 21 17.74 -24.93 -53.25
C TYR A 21 17.21 -23.55 -53.65
N VAL A 22 16.13 -23.16 -53.02
CA VAL A 22 15.57 -21.83 -53.21
C VAL A 22 16.63 -20.77 -52.92
N THR A 23 16.93 -19.96 -53.92
CA THR A 23 18.10 -19.04 -53.86
C THR A 23 17.76 -17.66 -53.36
N THR A 24 16.46 -17.30 -53.33
CA THR A 24 15.99 -16.01 -52.84
C THR A 24 14.78 -16.18 -51.92
N VAL A 25 14.55 -15.20 -51.11
CA VAL A 25 13.34 -15.14 -50.25
C VAL A 25 12.08 -15.11 -51.10
N ASP A 26 12.14 -14.46 -52.31
CA ASP A 26 11.03 -14.39 -53.24
C ASP A 26 10.73 -15.76 -53.85
N ASP A 27 11.75 -16.58 -54.14
CA ASP A 27 11.56 -17.95 -54.63
C ASP A 27 10.96 -18.85 -53.52
N ALA A 28 11.34 -18.64 -52.27
CA ALA A 28 10.75 -19.34 -51.15
C ALA A 28 9.26 -18.97 -50.99
N LEU A 29 8.95 -17.68 -51.08
CA LEU A 29 7.57 -17.19 -51.05
C LEU A 29 6.74 -17.64 -52.26
N LEU A 30 7.33 -17.72 -53.45
CA LEU A 30 6.68 -18.23 -54.66
C LEU A 30 6.32 -19.72 -54.52
N LYS A 31 7.23 -20.54 -53.98
CA LYS A 31 6.94 -21.95 -53.70
C LYS A 31 5.83 -22.15 -52.69
N LEU A 32 5.72 -21.29 -51.69
CA LEU A 32 4.62 -21.32 -50.70
C LEU A 32 3.31 -20.78 -51.29
N LYS A 33 3.36 -19.89 -52.31
CA LYS A 33 2.21 -19.17 -52.84
C LYS A 33 1.55 -19.90 -54.02
N ASP A 34 2.29 -20.72 -54.77
CA ASP A 34 1.83 -21.26 -56.07
C ASP A 34 1.29 -22.69 -55.98
N ASN A 35 0.67 -23.02 -54.85
CA ASN A 35 0.04 -24.33 -54.70
C ASN A 35 -1.47 -24.23 -55.00
N ASN A 36 -1.83 -24.20 -56.27
CA ASN A 36 -3.22 -24.28 -56.71
C ASN A 36 -3.94 -25.60 -56.38
N GLN A 37 -3.24 -26.55 -55.73
CA GLN A 37 -3.75 -27.86 -55.38
C GLN A 37 -4.02 -28.02 -53.88
N GLN A 38 -3.83 -26.97 -53.10
CA GLN A 38 -4.04 -26.95 -51.62
C GLN A 38 -3.19 -27.96 -50.82
N GLU A 39 -2.23 -28.61 -51.41
CA GLU A 39 -1.27 -29.47 -50.71
C GLU A 39 0.09 -28.79 -50.66
N ILE A 40 0.38 -28.14 -49.54
CA ILE A 40 1.74 -27.66 -49.25
C ILE A 40 2.55 -28.89 -48.86
N ASP A 41 3.48 -29.33 -49.70
CA ASP A 41 4.39 -30.44 -49.35
C ASP A 41 5.21 -30.03 -48.13
N PRO A 42 5.25 -30.85 -47.08
CA PRO A 42 6.12 -30.64 -45.91
C PRO A 42 7.58 -30.39 -46.31
N LYS A 43 8.00 -30.85 -47.48
CA LYS A 43 9.32 -30.61 -48.04
C LYS A 43 9.49 -29.14 -48.44
N ASP A 44 8.50 -28.54 -49.09
CA ASP A 44 8.58 -27.14 -49.54
C ASP A 44 8.61 -26.16 -48.39
N ILE A 45 7.87 -26.44 -47.33
CA ILE A 45 7.95 -25.68 -46.08
C ILE A 45 9.36 -25.80 -45.49
N ARG A 46 9.87 -27.01 -45.36
CA ARG A 46 11.18 -27.26 -44.81
C ARG A 46 12.31 -26.58 -45.62
N ASP A 47 12.25 -26.68 -46.91
CA ASP A 47 13.25 -26.07 -47.83
C ASP A 47 13.16 -24.53 -47.76
N SER A 48 11.96 -23.98 -47.65
CA SER A 48 11.73 -22.54 -47.50
C SER A 48 12.23 -22.03 -46.13
N VAL A 49 11.92 -22.73 -45.05
CA VAL A 49 12.42 -22.40 -43.70
C VAL A 49 13.94 -22.51 -43.64
N TRP A 50 14.51 -23.55 -44.29
CA TRP A 50 15.95 -23.73 -44.37
C TRP A 50 16.65 -22.61 -45.14
N THR A 51 16.03 -22.18 -46.24
CA THR A 51 16.55 -21.05 -47.01
C THR A 51 16.49 -19.75 -46.25
N LEU A 52 15.39 -19.48 -45.53
CA LEU A 52 15.27 -18.33 -44.66
C LEU A 52 16.32 -18.38 -43.54
N TRP A 53 16.52 -19.55 -42.93
CA TRP A 53 17.53 -19.74 -41.89
C TRP A 53 18.93 -19.45 -42.40
N ASN A 54 19.31 -20.00 -43.57
CA ASN A 54 20.62 -19.75 -44.16
C ASN A 54 20.80 -18.28 -44.54
N ARG A 55 19.70 -17.60 -44.98
CA ARG A 55 19.76 -16.15 -45.25
C ARG A 55 19.95 -15.33 -43.97
N ILE A 56 19.36 -15.76 -42.89
CA ILE A 56 19.58 -15.14 -41.57
C ILE A 56 21.06 -15.35 -41.15
N ASP A 57 21.60 -16.55 -41.35
CA ASP A 57 23.01 -16.85 -41.11
C ASP A 57 23.94 -16.02 -41.99
N ASP A 58 23.62 -15.89 -43.29
CA ASP A 58 24.37 -15.06 -44.21
C ASP A 58 24.36 -13.57 -43.85
N VAL A 59 23.19 -13.06 -43.44
CA VAL A 59 23.07 -11.70 -42.91
C VAL A 59 23.86 -11.55 -41.63
N GLN A 60 23.85 -12.57 -40.79
CA GLN A 60 24.58 -12.61 -39.56
C GLN A 60 26.11 -12.67 -39.80
N ILE A 61 26.56 -13.49 -40.71
CA ILE A 61 27.96 -13.58 -41.13
C ILE A 61 28.42 -12.30 -41.81
N THR A 62 27.63 -11.76 -42.73
CA THR A 62 27.94 -10.52 -43.45
C THR A 62 27.96 -9.32 -42.48
N ALA A 63 27.01 -9.27 -41.55
CA ALA A 63 26.98 -8.25 -40.50
C ALA A 63 28.17 -8.40 -39.56
N SER A 64 28.59 -9.63 -39.26
CA SER A 64 29.80 -9.87 -38.41
C SER A 64 31.10 -9.50 -39.12
N GLN A 65 31.13 -9.60 -40.45
CA GLN A 65 32.28 -9.22 -41.26
C GLN A 65 32.31 -7.72 -41.61
N SER A 66 31.18 -7.09 -41.81
CA SER A 66 31.09 -5.68 -42.19
C SER A 66 30.88 -4.74 -41.00
N LEU A 67 30.30 -5.26 -39.92
CA LEU A 67 29.97 -4.48 -38.70
C LEU A 67 30.73 -4.94 -37.47
N ALA A 68 31.80 -5.76 -37.64
CA ALA A 68 32.37 -6.49 -36.54
C ALA A 68 31.23 -6.91 -35.59
N TYR A 69 30.72 -8.12 -35.74
CA TYR A 69 29.79 -8.74 -34.79
C TYR A 69 30.49 -8.98 -33.44
N SER A 70 31.28 -8.03 -33.04
CA SER A 70 31.64 -7.90 -31.65
C SER A 70 30.32 -7.52 -30.97
N SER A 71 30.04 -8.01 -29.83
CA SER A 71 28.99 -7.69 -28.86
C SER A 71 28.47 -6.23 -28.83
N ASN A 72 28.79 -5.42 -29.80
CA ASN A 72 28.79 -3.98 -29.80
C ASN A 72 28.14 -3.50 -31.09
N ASN A 73 27.06 -2.83 -30.97
CA ASN A 73 26.61 -1.80 -31.89
C ASN A 73 25.81 -2.23 -33.12
N TYR A 74 24.59 -2.63 -32.90
CA TYR A 74 23.60 -2.69 -33.95
C TYR A 74 22.90 -1.37 -34.23
N PHE A 75 22.95 -0.44 -33.30
CA PHE A 75 22.21 0.80 -33.39
C PHE A 75 23.14 1.98 -33.30
N SER A 76 23.46 2.57 -34.47
CA SER A 76 24.05 3.91 -34.52
C SER A 76 22.98 5.01 -34.50
N ASN A 77 21.72 4.64 -34.25
CA ASN A 77 20.62 5.57 -34.26
C ASN A 77 20.52 6.28 -32.91
N THR A 78 20.77 7.59 -32.91
CA THR A 78 20.63 8.47 -31.76
C THR A 78 19.21 8.99 -31.57
N ASN A 79 18.26 8.62 -32.47
CA ASN A 79 16.88 9.04 -32.34
C ASN A 79 16.22 8.27 -31.17
N PRO A 80 15.62 8.97 -30.19
CA PRO A 80 14.91 8.32 -29.11
C PRO A 80 13.63 7.66 -29.62
N THR A 81 13.21 6.59 -28.94
CA THR A 81 11.90 5.98 -29.18
C THR A 81 10.79 6.98 -28.86
N THR A 82 9.80 7.08 -29.75
CA THR A 82 8.68 8.03 -29.61
C THR A 82 7.60 7.53 -28.64
N ALA A 83 7.52 6.22 -28.44
CA ALA A 83 6.56 5.59 -27.54
C ALA A 83 7.21 4.44 -26.78
N ALA A 84 6.65 4.09 -25.60
CA ALA A 84 7.07 2.91 -24.88
C ALA A 84 6.57 1.64 -25.60
N LEU A 85 7.43 0.61 -25.68
CA LEU A 85 7.10 -0.68 -26.27
C LEU A 85 7.80 -1.80 -25.49
N GLY A 86 7.03 -2.72 -24.92
CA GLY A 86 7.57 -3.76 -24.07
C GLY A 86 8.31 -3.14 -22.85
N GLY A 87 9.54 -3.55 -22.63
CA GLY A 87 10.41 -2.98 -21.60
C GLY A 87 11.23 -1.76 -22.06
N ILE A 88 10.99 -1.26 -23.27
CA ILE A 88 11.66 -0.09 -23.83
C ILE A 88 10.83 1.15 -23.48
N ALA A 89 11.39 2.05 -22.69
CA ALA A 89 10.71 3.31 -22.35
C ALA A 89 10.71 4.30 -23.52
N ALA A 90 9.71 5.17 -23.59
CA ALA A 90 9.75 6.31 -24.50
C ALA A 90 10.98 7.18 -24.18
N GLY A 91 11.63 7.70 -25.21
CA GLY A 91 12.87 8.46 -25.07
C GLY A 91 14.14 7.61 -24.99
N THR A 92 14.04 6.26 -25.04
CA THR A 92 15.22 5.39 -25.06
C THR A 92 15.98 5.54 -26.36
N THR A 93 17.28 5.81 -26.27
CA THR A 93 18.21 5.81 -27.42
C THR A 93 19.01 4.51 -27.40
N PHE A 94 19.05 3.83 -28.54
CA PHE A 94 19.87 2.65 -28.73
C PHE A 94 21.19 3.07 -29.39
N GLY A 95 22.18 3.34 -28.55
CA GLY A 95 23.53 3.68 -29.00
C GLY A 95 24.45 2.47 -29.04
N ALA A 96 25.73 2.78 -29.21
CA ALA A 96 26.83 1.82 -29.33
C ALA A 96 26.96 0.76 -28.20
N SER A 97 26.26 0.95 -27.08
CA SER A 97 26.30 0.04 -25.93
C SER A 97 25.22 -1.05 -25.94
N TYR A 98 24.27 -0.99 -26.86
CA TYR A 98 23.16 -1.96 -26.93
C TYR A 98 23.39 -2.99 -28.04
N SER A 99 23.36 -4.26 -27.69
CA SER A 99 23.29 -5.35 -28.67
C SER A 99 21.84 -5.60 -29.10
N MET A 100 21.66 -6.25 -30.25
CA MET A 100 20.33 -6.67 -30.72
C MET A 100 19.67 -7.62 -29.71
N GLN A 101 20.45 -8.50 -29.11
CA GLN A 101 19.96 -9.39 -28.05
C GLN A 101 19.38 -8.61 -26.87
N GLN A 102 20.11 -7.60 -26.38
CA GLN A 102 19.62 -6.76 -25.28
C GLN A 102 18.31 -6.04 -25.65
N MET A 103 18.21 -5.56 -26.90
CA MET A 103 16.96 -4.94 -27.37
C MET A 103 15.80 -5.94 -27.38
N PHE A 104 16.02 -7.15 -27.92
CA PHE A 104 15.00 -8.19 -27.92
C PHE A 104 14.65 -8.65 -26.50
N ASP A 105 15.62 -8.74 -25.60
CA ASP A 105 15.38 -9.07 -24.21
C ASP A 105 14.53 -8.00 -23.51
N MET A 106 14.78 -6.72 -23.81
CA MET A 106 13.95 -5.62 -23.31
C MET A 106 12.53 -5.65 -23.89
N LEU A 107 12.41 -6.01 -25.16
CA LEU A 107 11.13 -6.04 -25.88
C LEU A 107 10.26 -7.24 -25.46
N LEU A 108 10.85 -8.44 -25.45
CA LEU A 108 10.15 -9.71 -25.24
C LEU A 108 10.06 -10.08 -23.76
N TYR A 109 11.05 -9.68 -22.97
CA TYR A 109 11.17 -9.97 -21.54
C TYR A 109 11.37 -8.69 -20.76
N PRO A 110 10.37 -7.80 -20.71
CA PRO A 110 10.52 -6.52 -20.04
C PRO A 110 10.94 -6.70 -18.58
N TYR A 111 11.79 -5.80 -18.14
CA TYR A 111 12.16 -5.77 -16.73
C TYR A 111 10.91 -5.52 -15.88
N THR A 112 10.79 -6.30 -14.82
CA THR A 112 9.77 -6.13 -13.78
C THR A 112 10.47 -6.05 -12.43
N ALA A 113 10.22 -4.98 -11.71
CA ALA A 113 10.78 -4.76 -10.40
C ALA A 113 10.28 -5.79 -9.39
N PRO A 114 11.07 -6.16 -8.38
CA PRO A 114 10.60 -6.97 -7.27
C PRO A 114 9.47 -6.28 -6.52
N VAL A 115 8.62 -7.06 -5.87
CA VAL A 115 7.46 -6.54 -5.14
C VAL A 115 7.66 -6.71 -3.64
N PRO A 116 8.00 -5.65 -2.89
CA PRO A 116 8.01 -5.67 -1.44
C PRO A 116 6.59 -5.59 -0.88
N THR A 117 6.35 -6.25 0.24
CA THR A 117 5.14 -6.14 1.06
C THR A 117 5.52 -5.93 2.50
N LEU A 118 4.87 -4.99 3.17
CA LEU A 118 5.07 -4.71 4.59
C LEU A 118 3.73 -4.54 5.27
N SER A 119 3.53 -5.20 6.40
CA SER A 119 2.34 -5.06 7.21
C SER A 119 2.67 -5.10 8.70
N ILE A 120 1.77 -4.60 9.52
CA ILE A 120 1.89 -4.60 10.98
C ILE A 120 1.05 -5.74 11.53
N ASN A 121 1.63 -6.53 12.42
CA ASN A 121 0.87 -7.52 13.16
C ASN A 121 0.13 -6.84 14.32
N GLY A 122 -1.20 -6.87 14.28
CA GLY A 122 -2.07 -6.29 15.30
C GLY A 122 -2.69 -4.94 14.93
N LEU A 123 -3.02 -4.14 15.95
CA LEU A 123 -3.76 -2.89 15.76
C LEU A 123 -2.89 -1.82 15.08
N THR A 124 -3.42 -1.26 14.02
CA THR A 124 -2.82 -0.14 13.28
C THR A 124 -3.26 1.23 13.79
N THR A 125 -4.29 1.29 14.63
CA THR A 125 -4.70 2.51 15.32
C THR A 125 -4.57 2.29 16.83
N ARG A 126 -3.86 3.16 17.50
CA ARG A 126 -3.55 3.05 18.94
C ARG A 126 -3.81 4.36 19.66
N GLN A 127 -4.08 4.25 20.95
CA GLN A 127 -4.15 5.42 21.82
C GLN A 127 -2.75 5.97 22.09
N PHE A 128 -2.62 7.28 22.11
CA PHE A 128 -1.40 7.96 22.57
C PHE A 128 -0.93 7.41 23.93
N GLY A 129 0.39 7.24 24.06
CA GLY A 129 1.02 6.65 25.25
C GLY A 129 0.99 5.12 25.30
N GLY A 130 0.32 4.47 24.35
CA GLY A 130 0.36 3.01 24.22
C GLY A 130 1.74 2.49 23.79
N SER A 131 1.95 1.18 23.95
CA SER A 131 3.20 0.54 23.53
C SER A 131 3.37 0.61 22.01
N LEU A 132 4.56 1.01 21.58
CA LEU A 132 4.98 0.92 20.19
C LEU A 132 5.44 -0.49 19.81
N ALA A 133 5.77 -1.36 20.79
CA ALA A 133 6.22 -2.71 20.50
C ALA A 133 5.25 -3.43 19.57
N THR A 134 5.73 -3.85 18.41
CA THR A 134 4.95 -4.55 17.38
C THR A 134 5.86 -5.41 16.52
N THR A 135 5.26 -6.30 15.76
CA THR A 135 5.95 -7.12 14.78
C THR A 135 5.55 -6.66 13.40
N LEU A 136 6.54 -6.40 12.57
CA LEU A 136 6.37 -6.16 11.13
C LEU A 136 6.44 -7.51 10.41
N ASN A 137 5.45 -7.80 9.61
CA ASN A 137 5.50 -8.91 8.65
C ASN A 137 5.95 -8.34 7.31
N TRP A 138 6.99 -8.89 6.77
CA TRP A 138 7.55 -8.44 5.49
C TRP A 138 7.63 -9.60 4.49
N GLY A 139 7.53 -9.28 3.21
CA GLY A 139 7.66 -10.23 2.13
C GLY A 139 8.27 -9.59 0.89
N VAL A 140 8.91 -10.42 0.08
CA VAL A 140 9.47 -10.05 -1.21
C VAL A 140 9.06 -11.08 -2.23
N VAL A 141 8.48 -10.64 -3.33
CA VAL A 141 8.28 -11.44 -4.52
C VAL A 141 9.32 -11.03 -5.54
N LYS A 142 10.26 -11.94 -5.83
CA LYS A 142 11.23 -11.79 -6.90
C LYS A 142 10.52 -11.72 -8.24
N LYS A 143 11.05 -10.95 -9.15
CA LYS A 143 10.58 -10.89 -10.54
C LYS A 143 11.72 -11.27 -11.49
N LYS A 144 12.23 -10.33 -12.26
CA LYS A 144 13.22 -10.60 -13.30
C LYS A 144 14.60 -10.92 -12.74
N LEU A 145 15.09 -10.07 -11.85
CA LEU A 145 16.46 -10.17 -11.33
C LEU A 145 16.53 -10.76 -9.92
N THR A 146 17.71 -11.22 -9.54
CA THR A 146 18.02 -11.73 -8.22
C THR A 146 17.94 -10.61 -7.18
N ILE A 147 17.32 -10.88 -6.03
CA ILE A 147 17.30 -9.94 -4.91
C ILE A 147 18.70 -9.85 -4.31
N THR A 148 19.24 -8.65 -4.28
CA THR A 148 20.60 -8.37 -3.78
C THR A 148 20.62 -7.67 -2.42
N GLY A 149 19.50 -7.05 -2.03
CA GLY A 149 19.38 -6.38 -0.74
C GLY A 149 17.95 -6.25 -0.27
N ILE A 150 17.74 -6.34 1.04
CA ILE A 150 16.47 -6.12 1.72
C ILE A 150 16.76 -5.28 2.96
N THR A 151 16.00 -4.23 3.15
CA THR A 151 16.05 -3.41 4.38
C THR A 151 14.64 -3.26 4.92
N VAL A 152 14.42 -3.60 6.18
CA VAL A 152 13.14 -3.47 6.87
C VAL A 152 13.35 -2.59 8.08
N ASN A 153 12.70 -1.44 8.12
CA ASN A 153 12.81 -0.46 9.20
C ASN A 153 14.27 -0.19 9.61
N SER A 154 15.12 0.13 8.62
CA SER A 154 16.57 0.36 8.77
C SER A 154 17.38 -0.88 9.17
N THR A 155 16.77 -2.04 9.33
CA THR A 155 17.48 -3.31 9.59
C THR A 155 17.77 -4.01 8.27
N THR A 156 19.03 -4.28 7.99
CA THR A 156 19.42 -5.04 6.81
C THR A 156 19.14 -6.52 7.03
N ILE A 157 18.43 -7.13 6.09
CA ILE A 157 18.13 -8.56 6.03
C ILE A 157 18.99 -9.16 4.90
N THR A 158 19.73 -10.19 5.20
CA THR A 158 20.51 -10.88 4.17
C THR A 158 19.58 -11.68 3.27
N PRO A 159 19.57 -11.42 1.93
CA PRO A 159 18.80 -12.22 1.01
C PRO A 159 19.22 -13.68 0.99
N VAL A 160 18.26 -14.60 1.04
CA VAL A 160 18.49 -16.02 0.94
C VAL A 160 18.22 -16.47 -0.50
N ASN A 161 19.22 -17.02 -1.17
CA ASN A 161 19.16 -17.51 -2.55
C ASN A 161 18.63 -16.50 -3.59
N GLY A 162 18.51 -15.21 -3.24
CA GLY A 162 18.07 -14.14 -4.13
C GLY A 162 16.66 -14.32 -4.72
N GLY A 163 15.83 -15.18 -4.11
CA GLY A 163 14.47 -15.52 -4.54
C GLY A 163 13.37 -14.84 -3.68
N ASP A 164 12.17 -15.41 -3.76
CA ASP A 164 11.04 -15.03 -2.91
C ASP A 164 11.36 -15.35 -1.46
N GLN A 165 11.05 -14.42 -0.57
CA GLN A 165 11.29 -14.62 0.86
C GLN A 165 10.37 -13.74 1.70
N SER A 166 10.18 -14.13 2.94
CA SER A 166 9.37 -13.42 3.91
C SER A 166 9.87 -13.66 5.31
N GLY A 167 9.45 -12.83 6.24
CA GLY A 167 9.82 -12.97 7.62
C GLY A 167 9.12 -11.97 8.52
N THR A 168 9.58 -11.92 9.75
CA THR A 168 9.09 -10.99 10.75
C THR A 168 10.24 -10.19 11.35
N LEU A 169 9.97 -8.94 11.74
CA LEU A 169 10.90 -8.09 12.47
C LEU A 169 10.16 -7.48 13.66
N SER A 170 10.61 -7.78 14.86
CA SER A 170 10.11 -7.11 16.05
C SER A 170 10.69 -5.70 16.12
N VAL A 171 9.82 -4.71 16.27
CA VAL A 171 10.21 -3.32 16.44
C VAL A 171 9.70 -2.82 17.78
N SER A 172 10.58 -2.21 18.56
CA SER A 172 10.26 -1.53 19.79
C SER A 172 11.08 -0.25 19.78
N ALA A 173 10.47 0.84 19.38
CA ALA A 173 11.14 2.14 19.43
C ALA A 173 10.47 3.00 20.48
N THR A 174 11.25 3.75 21.24
CA THR A 174 10.76 4.93 21.93
C THR A 174 10.49 5.99 20.88
N HIS A 175 9.23 6.31 20.67
CA HIS A 175 8.85 7.39 19.78
C HIS A 175 8.37 8.58 20.61
N SER A 176 8.97 9.74 20.40
CA SER A 176 8.50 10.97 20.99
C SER A 176 7.26 11.43 20.25
N LEU A 177 6.08 11.17 20.82
CA LEU A 177 4.79 11.56 20.25
C LEU A 177 4.43 12.97 20.71
N ASN A 178 3.94 13.77 19.77
CA ASN A 178 3.34 15.04 20.09
C ASN A 178 1.86 14.85 20.44
N TYR A 179 1.55 14.78 21.73
CA TYR A 179 0.17 14.61 22.22
C TYR A 179 -0.72 15.85 21.99
N ASN A 180 -0.15 16.97 21.58
CA ASN A 180 -0.85 18.23 21.38
C ASN A 180 -1.30 18.42 19.93
N THR A 181 -1.64 17.35 19.24
CA THR A 181 -2.19 17.41 17.89
C THR A 181 -3.56 16.76 17.81
N SER A 182 -4.55 17.48 17.27
CA SER A 182 -5.90 16.98 17.07
C SER A 182 -5.95 15.90 15.99
N THR A 183 -5.13 16.03 14.96
CA THR A 183 -5.06 15.06 13.85
C THR A 183 -4.40 13.75 14.24
N GLY A 184 -3.77 13.71 15.44
CA GLY A 184 -2.96 12.59 15.87
C GLY A 184 -1.61 12.54 15.17
N GLU A 185 -0.88 11.47 15.39
CA GLU A 185 0.42 11.22 14.77
C GLU A 185 0.46 9.86 14.07
N THR A 186 1.46 9.71 13.20
CA THR A 186 1.66 8.51 12.42
C THR A 186 3.11 8.06 12.54
N ASN A 187 3.33 6.82 12.98
CA ASN A 187 4.60 6.14 12.78
C ASN A 187 4.57 5.40 11.48
N THR A 188 5.53 5.68 10.62
CA THR A 188 5.69 4.98 9.34
C THR A 188 6.90 4.06 9.41
N PHE A 189 6.67 2.80 9.14
CA PHE A 189 7.71 1.80 8.92
C PHE A 189 7.89 1.64 7.42
N SER A 190 9.11 1.44 6.99
CA SER A 190 9.45 1.28 5.58
C SER A 190 10.20 -0.01 5.34
N MET A 191 10.01 -0.55 4.16
CA MET A 191 10.79 -1.64 3.61
C MET A 191 11.27 -1.25 2.22
N SER A 192 12.50 -1.59 1.90
CA SER A 192 13.06 -1.48 0.57
C SER A 192 13.69 -2.79 0.14
N VAL A 193 13.59 -3.07 -1.13
CA VAL A 193 14.18 -4.27 -1.75
C VAL A 193 14.92 -3.84 -2.99
N THR A 194 16.14 -4.33 -3.18
CA THR A 194 16.90 -4.06 -4.40
C THR A 194 17.29 -5.34 -5.11
N ASP A 195 17.24 -5.30 -6.42
CA ASP A 195 17.76 -6.33 -7.33
C ASP A 195 18.96 -5.82 -8.15
N GLY A 196 19.53 -4.70 -7.73
CA GLY A 196 20.64 -4.03 -8.40
C GLY A 196 20.21 -3.06 -9.51
N GLN A 197 18.99 -3.16 -10.03
CA GLN A 197 18.46 -2.26 -11.06
C GLN A 197 17.49 -1.24 -10.47
N THR A 198 16.61 -1.66 -9.56
CA THR A 198 15.65 -0.78 -8.89
C THR A 198 15.59 -1.07 -7.39
N THR A 199 15.00 -0.14 -6.66
CA THR A 199 14.81 -0.28 -5.21
C THR A 199 13.37 0.12 -4.84
N PRO A 200 12.37 -0.71 -5.18
CA PRO A 200 11.00 -0.45 -4.76
C PRO A 200 10.85 -0.52 -3.24
N THR A 201 9.85 0.21 -2.74
CA THR A 201 9.57 0.35 -1.33
C THR A 201 8.14 -0.05 -1.00
N SER A 202 7.91 -0.45 0.24
CA SER A 202 6.59 -0.66 0.83
C SER A 202 6.56 0.00 2.21
N THR A 203 5.41 0.50 2.63
CA THR A 203 5.26 1.14 3.93
C THR A 203 4.07 0.57 4.70
N ALA A 204 4.16 0.62 6.03
CA ALA A 204 3.09 0.31 6.94
C ALA A 204 3.06 1.35 8.06
N GLN A 205 1.87 1.64 8.63
CA GLN A 205 1.72 2.76 9.54
C GLN A 205 0.95 2.38 10.79
N ILE A 206 1.37 2.94 11.94
CA ILE A 206 0.59 3.01 13.18
C ILE A 206 0.07 4.43 13.33
N LEU A 207 -1.24 4.55 13.46
CA LEU A 207 -1.93 5.80 13.69
C LEU A 207 -2.16 5.99 15.18
N TRP A 208 -1.64 7.07 15.77
CA TRP A 208 -1.85 7.44 17.15
C TRP A 208 -3.00 8.43 17.25
N ARG A 209 -3.96 8.15 18.12
CA ARG A 209 -5.18 8.93 18.29
C ARG A 209 -5.50 9.14 19.74
N HIS A 210 -6.25 10.19 20.02
CA HIS A 210 -6.87 10.38 21.32
C HIS A 210 -8.17 9.59 21.43
N LYS A 211 -8.58 9.28 22.66
CA LYS A 211 -9.90 8.74 22.92
C LYS A 211 -10.91 9.87 23.18
N MET A 212 -12.09 9.71 22.59
CA MET A 212 -13.31 10.35 23.01
C MET A 212 -14.13 9.32 23.76
N TYR A 213 -14.70 9.70 24.89
CA TYR A 213 -15.51 8.84 25.75
C TYR A 213 -16.95 9.31 25.75
N TRP A 214 -17.88 8.37 25.92
CA TRP A 214 -19.30 8.64 26.15
C TRP A 214 -19.96 7.51 26.91
N GLY A 215 -21.07 7.81 27.57
CA GLY A 215 -21.83 6.81 28.28
C GLY A 215 -22.83 7.41 29.26
N LYS A 216 -23.23 6.58 30.20
CA LYS A 216 -24.15 6.94 31.30
C LYS A 216 -23.34 7.30 32.56
N ILE A 217 -23.83 8.28 33.26
CA ILE A 217 -23.30 8.65 34.56
C ILE A 217 -24.42 8.93 35.59
N ASN A 218 -24.28 8.40 36.78
CA ASN A 218 -25.15 8.72 37.89
C ASN A 218 -24.56 9.87 38.69
N ILE A 219 -25.22 11.03 38.64
CA ILE A 219 -24.79 12.25 39.37
C ILE A 219 -25.82 12.69 40.40
N PHE A 220 -26.81 11.86 40.73
CA PHE A 220 -27.90 12.26 41.64
C PHE A 220 -27.42 12.78 42.98
N SER A 221 -26.33 12.24 43.54
CA SER A 221 -25.77 12.72 44.83
C SER A 221 -25.28 14.16 44.76
N ALA A 222 -24.89 14.66 43.60
CA ALA A 222 -24.46 16.03 43.39
C ALA A 222 -25.59 16.97 42.96
N MET A 223 -26.76 16.43 42.65
CA MET A 223 -27.91 17.23 42.16
C MET A 223 -28.64 17.94 43.31
N ASN A 224 -28.41 17.60 44.60
CA ASN A 224 -29.03 18.23 45.76
C ASN A 224 -30.57 18.35 45.63
N GLY A 225 -31.22 17.32 45.07
CA GLY A 225 -32.67 17.32 44.84
C GLY A 225 -33.16 18.12 43.64
N GLN A 226 -32.24 18.71 42.85
CA GLN A 226 -32.60 19.43 41.61
C GLN A 226 -32.81 18.46 40.47
N ASN A 227 -33.69 18.81 39.52
CA ASN A 227 -33.93 18.00 38.31
C ASN A 227 -33.09 18.44 37.11
N THR A 228 -32.45 19.61 37.20
CA THR A 228 -31.69 20.21 36.10
C THR A 228 -30.35 20.74 36.65
N ILE A 229 -29.27 20.53 35.89
CA ILE A 229 -27.95 21.06 36.23
C ILE A 229 -27.98 22.59 36.13
N ASN A 230 -27.52 23.25 37.18
CA ASN A 230 -27.30 24.70 37.23
C ASN A 230 -25.84 24.97 37.65
N GLN A 231 -25.41 26.23 37.57
CA GLN A 231 -24.02 26.62 37.83
C GLN A 231 -23.53 26.25 39.22
N SER A 232 -24.39 26.25 40.25
CA SER A 232 -23.99 25.91 41.62
C SER A 232 -23.68 24.42 41.80
N LEU A 233 -24.17 23.55 40.92
CA LEU A 233 -23.97 22.09 40.97
C LEU A 233 -22.74 21.63 40.19
N VAL A 234 -22.20 22.46 39.31
CA VAL A 234 -21.13 22.07 38.36
C VAL A 234 -19.91 21.51 39.11
N ALA A 235 -19.48 22.15 40.20
CA ALA A 235 -18.31 21.69 40.97
C ALA A 235 -18.52 20.32 41.61
N GLY A 236 -19.72 20.06 42.17
CA GLY A 236 -20.08 18.76 42.75
C GLY A 236 -20.13 17.67 41.69
N ILE A 237 -20.73 17.97 40.54
CA ILE A 237 -20.80 17.04 39.38
C ILE A 237 -19.42 16.76 38.82
N ALA A 238 -18.55 17.76 38.67
CA ALA A 238 -17.17 17.60 38.25
C ALA A 238 -16.41 16.63 39.14
N GLY A 239 -16.66 16.68 40.46
CA GLY A 239 -16.09 15.76 41.46
C GLY A 239 -16.51 14.30 41.27
N LEU A 240 -17.66 14.04 40.66
CA LEU A 240 -18.11 12.69 40.29
C LEU A 240 -17.57 12.23 38.89
N CYS A 241 -17.28 13.16 38.00
CA CYS A 241 -16.74 12.90 36.69
C CYS A 241 -15.21 12.75 36.73
N THR A 242 -14.70 11.85 37.58
CA THR A 242 -13.26 11.61 37.75
C THR A 242 -12.69 10.83 36.56
N ASP A 243 -11.37 10.90 36.35
CA ASP A 243 -10.71 10.18 35.24
C ASP A 243 -11.00 8.67 35.29
N PRO A 244 -10.94 7.96 36.41
CA PRO A 244 -11.33 6.54 36.47
C PRO A 244 -12.77 6.30 36.04
N VAL A 245 -13.70 7.16 36.42
CA VAL A 245 -15.13 7.05 36.02
C VAL A 245 -15.28 7.23 34.54
N ILE A 246 -14.63 8.23 33.96
CA ILE A 246 -14.70 8.47 32.50
C ILE A 246 -14.08 7.31 31.75
N ARG A 247 -12.93 6.80 32.17
CA ARG A 247 -12.29 5.64 31.52
C ARG A 247 -13.14 4.36 31.58
N ALA A 248 -13.96 4.22 32.61
CA ALA A 248 -14.83 3.06 32.82
C ALA A 248 -16.18 3.16 32.09
N LEU A 249 -16.45 4.24 31.31
CA LEU A 249 -17.69 4.39 30.59
C LEU A 249 -17.90 3.25 29.57
N SER A 250 -19.05 2.60 29.66
CA SER A 250 -19.40 1.45 28.82
C SER A 250 -20.16 1.84 27.54
N GLY A 251 -20.31 3.13 27.28
CA GLY A 251 -21.14 3.62 26.19
C GLY A 251 -22.62 3.70 26.55
N ALA A 252 -23.41 4.15 25.61
CA ALA A 252 -24.86 4.20 25.69
C ALA A 252 -25.40 3.60 24.39
N GLY A 253 -26.24 2.55 24.52
CA GLY A 253 -26.71 1.79 23.37
C GLY A 253 -25.71 0.73 22.88
N ALA A 254 -25.72 0.41 21.60
CA ALA A 254 -24.92 -0.66 20.99
C ALA A 254 -23.44 -0.28 20.73
N SER A 255 -23.03 0.95 21.03
CA SER A 255 -21.66 1.43 20.75
C SER A 255 -20.75 1.27 21.97
N PRO A 256 -19.46 0.93 21.80
CA PRO A 256 -18.48 0.96 22.88
C PRO A 256 -18.38 2.38 23.48
N GLY A 257 -18.00 2.49 24.75
CA GLY A 257 -17.94 3.74 25.51
C GLY A 257 -16.83 4.70 25.08
N TYR A 258 -16.11 4.39 24.01
CA TYR A 258 -15.04 5.24 23.48
C TYR A 258 -14.79 5.04 21.98
N ALA A 259 -14.10 6.01 21.39
CA ALA A 259 -13.50 5.89 20.06
C ALA A 259 -12.10 6.52 20.04
N LEU A 260 -11.21 5.94 19.25
CA LEU A 260 -9.95 6.55 18.85
C LEU A 260 -10.23 7.48 17.66
N THR A 261 -10.04 8.78 17.84
CA THR A 261 -10.52 9.79 16.89
C THR A 261 -9.57 10.98 16.80
N THR A 262 -9.82 11.83 15.81
CA THR A 262 -9.12 13.10 15.55
C THR A 262 -10.01 14.32 15.81
N GLY A 263 -11.23 14.12 16.31
CA GLY A 263 -12.17 15.18 16.63
C GLY A 263 -13.35 14.65 17.43
N TYR A 264 -14.15 15.52 18.00
CA TYR A 264 -15.35 15.17 18.75
C TYR A 264 -16.58 14.94 17.89
N ALA A 265 -16.58 15.40 16.64
CA ALA A 265 -17.73 15.26 15.74
C ALA A 265 -18.12 13.79 15.57
N ARG A 266 -19.36 13.45 15.87
CA ARG A 266 -19.86 12.09 15.84
C ARG A 266 -21.37 12.02 15.69
N THR A 267 -21.81 11.06 14.90
CA THR A 267 -23.24 10.70 14.79
C THR A 267 -23.49 9.37 15.46
N PHE A 268 -24.46 9.32 16.35
CA PHE A 268 -24.99 8.11 16.96
C PHE A 268 -26.37 7.83 16.33
N THR A 269 -26.57 6.63 15.80
CA THR A 269 -27.88 6.21 15.29
C THR A 269 -28.91 6.25 16.41
N THR A 270 -28.56 5.69 17.58
CA THR A 270 -29.34 5.74 18.80
C THR A 270 -28.38 5.81 19.97
N ILE A 271 -28.65 6.67 20.92
CA ILE A 271 -27.96 6.72 22.19
C ILE A 271 -28.96 6.50 23.31
N ASP A 272 -28.76 5.39 24.05
CA ASP A 272 -29.64 5.02 25.16
C ASP A 272 -28.96 5.26 26.51
N CYS A 273 -29.48 6.21 27.23
CA CYS A 273 -29.07 6.54 28.59
C CYS A 273 -30.28 6.63 29.54
N ALA A 274 -31.35 5.92 29.20
CA ALA A 274 -32.57 5.90 30.02
C ALA A 274 -32.25 5.59 31.50
N GLY A 275 -32.76 6.43 32.36
CA GLY A 275 -32.53 6.33 33.80
C GLY A 275 -31.34 7.10 34.37
N ASP A 276 -30.44 7.64 33.50
CA ASP A 276 -29.22 8.32 33.91
C ASP A 276 -28.96 9.59 33.09
N PHE A 277 -27.85 10.26 33.41
CA PHE A 277 -27.36 11.40 32.64
C PHE A 277 -26.38 10.90 31.56
N LEU A 278 -26.43 11.54 30.38
CA LEU A 278 -25.51 11.29 29.32
C LEU A 278 -24.24 12.12 29.53
N ILE A 279 -23.09 11.48 29.40
CA ILE A 279 -21.77 12.11 29.55
C ILE A 279 -20.94 11.94 28.30
N PHE A 280 -20.20 12.97 27.92
CA PHE A 280 -19.17 12.98 26.89
C PHE A 280 -17.90 13.59 27.43
N ALA A 281 -16.75 13.04 27.00
CA ALA A 281 -15.44 13.60 27.33
C ALA A 281 -14.47 13.44 26.15
N TRP A 282 -13.74 14.49 25.85
CA TRP A 282 -12.72 14.49 24.79
C TRP A 282 -11.61 15.50 25.07
N PRO A 283 -10.43 15.37 24.45
CA PRO A 283 -9.35 16.34 24.56
C PRO A 283 -9.76 17.72 24.06
N THR A 284 -9.42 18.75 24.80
CA THR A 284 -9.72 20.15 24.41
C THR A 284 -9.13 20.55 23.06
N ILE A 285 -8.09 19.87 22.62
CA ILE A 285 -7.46 20.07 21.31
C ILE A 285 -8.41 19.76 20.14
N PHE A 286 -9.50 19.02 20.35
CA PHE A 286 -10.52 18.79 19.33
C PHE A 286 -11.44 19.99 19.08
N GLY A 287 -11.42 20.95 19.98
CA GLY A 287 -12.29 22.12 20.03
C GLY A 287 -13.11 22.15 21.33
N THR A 288 -13.57 23.34 21.70
CA THR A 288 -14.17 23.60 23.01
C THR A 288 -15.69 23.84 22.96
N ASP A 289 -16.24 24.08 21.79
CA ASP A 289 -17.61 24.53 21.61
C ASP A 289 -18.40 23.61 20.65
N PRO A 290 -18.73 22.40 21.11
CA PRO A 290 -19.52 21.46 20.33
C PRO A 290 -20.97 21.94 20.18
N THR A 291 -21.59 21.58 19.07
CA THR A 291 -23.04 21.65 18.90
C THR A 291 -23.62 20.26 19.11
N PHE A 292 -24.60 20.17 20.00
CA PHE A 292 -25.36 18.94 20.20
C PHE A 292 -26.68 19.00 19.47
N ALA A 293 -27.07 17.92 18.79
CA ALA A 293 -28.38 17.80 18.14
C ALA A 293 -29.03 16.47 18.52
N ALA A 294 -30.29 16.54 18.92
CA ALA A 294 -31.12 15.41 19.31
C ALA A 294 -32.34 15.34 18.41
N GLY A 295 -32.63 14.18 17.79
CA GLY A 295 -33.75 14.03 16.87
C GLY A 295 -33.70 15.01 15.66
N GLY A 296 -32.51 15.45 15.27
CA GLY A 296 -32.32 16.44 14.21
C GLY A 296 -32.39 17.91 14.62
N PHE A 297 -32.65 18.21 15.89
CA PHE A 297 -32.74 19.59 16.40
C PHE A 297 -31.53 19.90 17.30
N VAL A 298 -30.93 21.09 17.11
CA VAL A 298 -29.90 21.60 18.02
C VAL A 298 -30.45 21.77 19.41
N THR A 299 -29.68 21.35 20.41
CA THR A 299 -30.07 21.41 21.81
C THR A 299 -28.99 22.02 22.68
N ASN A 300 -29.38 22.87 23.62
CA ASN A 300 -28.49 23.39 24.69
C ASN A 300 -28.59 22.56 25.99
N ALA A 301 -29.03 21.32 25.88
CA ALA A 301 -29.30 20.45 27.00
C ALA A 301 -28.05 19.81 27.60
N PHE A 302 -26.85 20.41 27.42
CA PHE A 302 -25.58 19.94 27.99
C PHE A 302 -24.83 21.06 28.69
N THR A 303 -24.21 20.72 29.77
CA THR A 303 -23.35 21.62 30.55
C THR A 303 -21.92 21.08 30.56
N LYS A 304 -20.95 21.96 30.28
CA LYS A 304 -19.53 21.66 30.46
C LYS A 304 -19.21 21.65 31.96
N VAL A 305 -18.99 20.48 32.54
CA VAL A 305 -18.74 20.30 33.98
C VAL A 305 -17.24 20.29 34.32
N ARG A 306 -16.40 19.89 33.38
CA ARG A 306 -14.94 20.09 33.47
C ARG A 306 -14.47 20.78 32.20
N SER A 307 -13.68 21.84 32.37
CA SER A 307 -13.14 22.61 31.27
C SER A 307 -11.63 22.59 31.28
N ASN A 308 -11.01 22.22 30.19
CA ASN A 308 -9.55 22.19 30.01
C ASN A 308 -8.82 21.55 31.21
N SER A 309 -9.38 20.48 31.74
CA SER A 309 -8.91 19.84 32.96
C SER A 309 -7.94 18.71 32.67
N ALA A 310 -6.86 18.63 33.43
CA ALA A 310 -5.92 17.51 33.32
C ALA A 310 -6.64 16.17 33.47
N PHE A 311 -6.42 15.28 32.54
CA PHE A 311 -7.01 13.94 32.47
C PHE A 311 -5.90 12.91 32.21
N VAL A 312 -5.78 11.95 33.10
CA VAL A 312 -4.83 10.84 32.96
C VAL A 312 -5.49 9.71 32.19
N THR A 313 -4.97 9.43 30.99
CA THR A 313 -5.47 8.35 30.14
C THR A 313 -5.13 6.97 30.70
N GLU A 314 -5.68 5.89 30.07
CA GLU A 314 -5.32 4.49 30.43
C GLU A 314 -3.85 4.18 30.19
N THR A 315 -3.22 4.89 29.28
CA THR A 315 -1.81 4.74 28.93
C THR A 315 -0.87 5.56 29.83
N GLY A 316 -1.45 6.30 30.80
CA GLY A 316 -0.70 7.07 31.78
C GLY A 316 -0.24 8.45 31.31
N ILE A 317 -0.59 8.88 30.11
CA ILE A 317 -0.31 10.25 29.68
C ILE A 317 -1.38 11.21 30.20
N THR A 318 -0.96 12.44 30.48
CA THR A 318 -1.87 13.51 30.88
C THR A 318 -2.17 14.41 29.69
N VAL A 319 -3.46 14.57 29.38
CA VAL A 319 -3.98 15.44 28.33
C VAL A 319 -5.14 16.24 28.90
N ASN A 320 -5.33 17.48 28.50
CA ASN A 320 -6.47 18.26 28.97
C ASN A 320 -7.76 17.84 28.24
N TYR A 321 -8.82 17.62 29.01
CA TYR A 321 -10.14 17.22 28.55
C TYR A 321 -11.22 18.23 28.94
N ASP A 322 -12.22 18.35 28.05
CA ASP A 322 -13.53 18.88 28.36
C ASP A 322 -14.48 17.73 28.64
N VAL A 323 -15.35 17.92 29.65
CA VAL A 323 -16.38 16.95 30.04
C VAL A 323 -17.74 17.63 30.01
N TRP A 324 -18.66 17.03 29.28
CA TRP A 324 -20.03 17.53 29.10
C TRP A 324 -21.03 16.53 29.66
N VAL A 325 -22.03 17.01 30.39
CA VAL A 325 -23.10 16.18 30.94
C VAL A 325 -24.46 16.75 30.51
N SER A 326 -25.41 15.88 30.21
CA SER A 326 -26.79 16.31 29.91
C SER A 326 -27.40 17.03 31.11
N ASN A 327 -28.11 18.16 30.88
CA ASN A 327 -28.68 19.00 31.93
C ASN A 327 -29.73 18.27 32.74
N THR A 328 -30.39 17.28 32.14
CA THR A 328 -31.46 16.49 32.74
C THR A 328 -31.21 15.02 32.56
N LYS A 329 -31.77 14.22 33.48
CA LYS A 329 -31.86 12.78 33.33
C LYS A 329 -32.59 12.43 32.07
N GLN A 330 -32.10 11.48 31.30
CA GLN A 330 -32.77 11.02 30.09
C GLN A 330 -33.80 9.92 30.43
N THR A 331 -34.96 10.01 29.85
CA THR A 331 -36.03 9.02 30.03
C THR A 331 -36.10 8.02 28.89
N ASP A 332 -35.78 8.48 27.69
CA ASP A 332 -35.91 7.73 26.45
C ASP A 332 -34.62 7.75 25.62
N PRO A 333 -34.39 6.74 24.77
CA PRO A 333 -33.30 6.76 23.80
C PRO A 333 -33.46 7.95 22.82
N ILE A 334 -32.32 8.57 22.48
CA ILE A 334 -32.29 9.68 21.51
C ILE A 334 -31.84 9.13 20.15
N THR A 335 -32.66 9.42 19.12
CA THR A 335 -32.41 8.93 17.75
C THR A 335 -32.75 10.00 16.69
N PRO A 336 -31.84 10.42 15.82
CA PRO A 336 -30.38 10.32 15.98
C PRO A 336 -29.84 11.33 17.01
N PHE A 337 -28.61 11.08 17.47
CA PHE A 337 -27.87 12.06 18.27
C PHE A 337 -26.58 12.43 17.56
N VAL A 338 -26.31 13.72 17.42
CA VAL A 338 -25.15 14.25 16.68
C VAL A 338 -24.38 15.22 17.54
N ILE A 339 -23.06 15.11 17.51
CA ILE A 339 -22.11 16.10 18.03
C ILE A 339 -21.34 16.65 16.81
N SER A 340 -21.32 17.97 16.67
CA SER A 340 -20.63 18.66 15.57
C SER A 340 -19.90 19.90 16.05
#